data_e167442a7e23a1fe03dd0632519efb37
#
_entry.id   e167442a7e23a1fe03dd0632519efb37
#
_cell.length_a   1.000
_cell.length_b   1.000
_cell.length_c   1.000
_cell.angle_alpha   90.00
_cell.angle_beta   90.00
_cell.angle_gamma   90.00
#
_symmetry.space_group_name_H-M   'P 1'
#
loop_
_entity.id
_entity.type
_entity.pdbx_description
1 polymer ?
#
loop_
_entity_poly.entity_id
_entity_poly.type
_entity_poly.pdbx_seq_one_letter_code
_entity_poly.pdbx_strand_id
1 'polypeptide(L)'
;EALALGVECIGENRVQEAKHKKEVLPAGGKWHLIGHLQTNKARQAVALFELIESVDSERLLELINEEAARIGKVQDVLLQLNIAKEEQKTGFTREEYLAILPKLDEYKNVRVRGLMVIAQACTDVEETRPVFAAGYRCFCRLKEARPEIDCLSMGMSNDYTVAIEEGANMVRVGTALFGQRDYSLKF
;
A
#
# COMPACT_ATOMS: atom_id res chain seq x y z
N GLU A 1 -3.48 5.35 -21.82
CA GLU A 1 -3.47 6.82 -21.66
C GLU A 1 -2.59 7.28 -20.51
N ALA A 2 -2.84 6.92 -19.21
CA ALA A 2 -2.08 7.42 -18.06
C ALA A 2 -0.56 7.24 -18.19
N LEU A 3 -0.09 6.06 -18.58
CA LEU A 3 1.35 5.80 -18.83
C LEU A 3 1.91 6.68 -19.96
N ALA A 4 1.13 6.90 -21.01
CA ALA A 4 1.54 7.77 -22.14
C ALA A 4 1.63 9.25 -21.74
N LEU A 5 0.98 9.63 -20.63
CA LEU A 5 1.03 10.97 -20.05
C LEU A 5 2.10 11.11 -18.95
N GLY A 6 2.95 10.09 -18.77
CA GLY A 6 4.06 10.15 -17.83
C GLY A 6 3.73 9.68 -16.40
N VAL A 7 2.58 9.04 -16.17
CA VAL A 7 2.30 8.39 -14.88
C VAL A 7 3.25 7.22 -14.69
N GLU A 8 4.06 7.25 -13.65
CA GLU A 8 5.08 6.22 -13.38
C GLU A 8 4.53 5.00 -12.64
N CYS A 9 3.53 5.19 -11.77
CA CYS A 9 3.02 4.14 -10.89
C CYS A 9 1.54 3.86 -11.16
N ILE A 10 1.17 2.58 -11.25
CA ILE A 10 -0.20 2.10 -11.41
C ILE A 10 -0.59 1.31 -10.17
N GLY A 11 -1.61 1.78 -9.45
CA GLY A 11 -2.19 1.09 -8.30
C GLY A 11 -3.33 0.16 -8.71
N GLU A 12 -3.27 -1.11 -8.30
CA GLU A 12 -4.33 -2.10 -8.51
C GLU A 12 -4.84 -2.67 -7.19
N ASN A 13 -6.15 -2.87 -7.12
CA ASN A 13 -6.77 -3.45 -5.92
C ASN A 13 -6.76 -4.98 -5.91
N ARG A 14 -6.67 -5.62 -7.08
CA ARG A 14 -6.80 -7.08 -7.21
C ARG A 14 -5.69 -7.66 -8.07
N VAL A 15 -5.06 -8.72 -7.56
CA VAL A 15 -3.96 -9.42 -8.23
C VAL A 15 -4.36 -9.91 -9.62
N GLN A 16 -5.58 -10.45 -9.77
CA GLN A 16 -6.07 -10.99 -11.04
C GLN A 16 -6.24 -9.89 -12.10
N GLU A 17 -6.76 -8.73 -11.69
CA GLU A 17 -6.94 -7.59 -12.59
C GLU A 17 -5.58 -7.03 -13.05
N ALA A 18 -4.62 -6.93 -12.14
CA ALA A 18 -3.26 -6.54 -12.49
C ALA A 18 -2.61 -7.51 -13.47
N LYS A 19 -2.78 -8.82 -13.24
CA LYS A 19 -2.27 -9.84 -14.15
C LYS A 19 -2.82 -9.66 -15.56
N HIS A 20 -4.15 -9.58 -15.70
CA HIS A 20 -4.78 -9.39 -17.00
C HIS A 20 -4.33 -8.09 -17.68
N LYS A 21 -4.28 -6.98 -16.94
CA LYS A 21 -3.85 -5.70 -17.49
C LYS A 21 -2.39 -5.71 -17.94
N LYS A 22 -1.50 -6.36 -17.22
CA LYS A 22 -0.08 -6.53 -17.63
C LYS A 22 0.07 -7.33 -18.93
N GLU A 23 -0.85 -8.26 -19.22
CA GLU A 23 -0.84 -9.06 -20.46
C GLU A 23 -1.29 -8.24 -21.68
N VAL A 24 -2.18 -7.26 -21.50
CA VAL A 24 -2.80 -6.52 -22.61
C VAL A 24 -2.30 -5.08 -22.77
N LEU A 25 -1.70 -4.52 -21.75
CA LEU A 25 -1.16 -3.16 -21.79
C LEU A 25 0.29 -3.14 -22.29
N PRO A 26 0.74 -2.05 -22.94
CA PRO A 26 2.15 -1.86 -23.27
C PRO A 26 3.02 -2.00 -22.01
N ALA A 27 4.21 -2.57 -22.18
CA ALA A 27 5.19 -2.63 -21.10
C ALA A 27 5.52 -1.22 -20.59
N GLY A 28 5.56 -1.06 -19.28
CA GLY A 28 5.90 0.20 -18.62
C GLY A 28 5.16 0.41 -17.31
N GLY A 29 5.64 1.41 -16.55
CA GLY A 29 5.13 1.74 -15.24
C GLY A 29 5.51 0.75 -14.14
N LYS A 30 5.48 1.23 -12.91
CA LYS A 30 5.64 0.42 -11.70
C LYS A 30 4.26 0.03 -11.20
N TRP A 31 4.06 -1.24 -10.94
CA TRP A 31 2.76 -1.75 -10.49
C TRP A 31 2.75 -1.91 -8.98
N HIS A 32 1.80 -1.26 -8.32
CA HIS A 32 1.60 -1.31 -6.89
C HIS A 32 0.31 -2.06 -6.56
N LEU A 33 0.37 -2.97 -5.59
CA LEU A 33 -0.84 -3.55 -5.01
C LEU A 33 -1.29 -2.67 -3.86
N ILE A 34 -2.46 -2.04 -4.00
CA ILE A 34 -3.02 -1.11 -3.02
C ILE A 34 -4.27 -1.64 -2.30
N GLY A 35 -4.84 -2.74 -2.77
CA GLY A 35 -5.98 -3.42 -2.14
C GLY A 35 -5.54 -4.58 -1.24
N HIS A 36 -6.44 -5.05 -0.39
CA HIS A 36 -6.18 -6.15 0.54
C HIS A 36 -5.65 -7.39 -0.18
N LEU A 37 -4.52 -7.90 0.30
CA LEU A 37 -3.87 -9.10 -0.23
C LEU A 37 -4.26 -10.34 0.59
N GLN A 38 -5.02 -11.21 -0.03
CA GLN A 38 -5.28 -12.53 0.54
C GLN A 38 -3.99 -13.37 0.56
N THR A 39 -3.74 -14.11 1.64
CA THR A 39 -2.52 -14.89 1.83
C THR A 39 -2.25 -15.91 0.71
N ASN A 40 -3.30 -16.55 0.18
CA ASN A 40 -3.19 -17.49 -0.94
C ASN A 40 -2.81 -16.85 -2.29
N LYS A 41 -2.73 -15.51 -2.36
CA LYS A 41 -2.32 -14.74 -3.54
C LYS A 41 -0.92 -14.14 -3.39
N ALA A 42 -0.26 -14.30 -2.24
CA ALA A 42 1.07 -13.73 -1.98
C ALA A 42 2.08 -14.08 -3.08
N ARG A 43 2.15 -15.35 -3.51
CA ARG A 43 3.02 -15.81 -4.60
C ARG A 43 2.81 -15.02 -5.90
N GLN A 44 1.56 -14.82 -6.30
CA GLN A 44 1.24 -14.08 -7.51
C GLN A 44 1.56 -12.59 -7.36
N ALA A 45 1.26 -12.02 -6.18
CA ALA A 45 1.54 -10.62 -5.90
C ALA A 45 3.04 -10.32 -5.96
N VAL A 46 3.87 -11.13 -5.32
CA VAL A 46 5.34 -10.97 -5.35
C VAL A 46 5.90 -11.06 -6.77
N ALA A 47 5.33 -11.90 -7.63
CA ALA A 47 5.76 -12.01 -9.02
C ALA A 47 5.33 -10.81 -9.89
N LEU A 48 4.23 -10.13 -9.54
CA LEU A 48 3.60 -9.12 -10.39
C LEU A 48 3.92 -7.68 -10.00
N PHE A 49 4.06 -7.39 -8.70
CA PHE A 49 4.13 -6.03 -8.20
C PHE A 49 5.53 -5.62 -7.78
N GLU A 50 5.88 -4.39 -8.08
CA GLU A 50 7.10 -3.73 -7.61
C GLU A 50 6.95 -3.33 -6.15
N LEU A 51 5.76 -2.87 -5.72
CA LEU A 51 5.45 -2.50 -4.34
C LEU A 51 4.12 -3.13 -3.91
N ILE A 52 4.08 -3.72 -2.71
CA ILE A 52 2.86 -4.17 -2.05
C ILE A 52 2.62 -3.23 -0.87
N GLU A 53 1.59 -2.36 -1.00
CA GLU A 53 1.31 -1.32 0.00
C GLU A 53 0.42 -1.81 1.17
N SER A 54 -0.23 -2.95 0.99
CA SER A 54 -1.29 -3.46 1.86
C SER A 54 -0.84 -4.61 2.77
N VAL A 55 0.39 -4.57 3.29
CA VAL A 55 0.85 -5.58 4.26
C VAL A 55 0.27 -5.25 5.62
N ASP A 56 -0.71 -6.04 6.04
CA ASP A 56 -1.58 -5.77 7.20
C ASP A 56 -1.36 -6.68 8.41
N SER A 57 -0.42 -7.64 8.31
CA SER A 57 -0.14 -8.61 9.37
C SER A 57 1.25 -9.21 9.26
N GLU A 58 1.81 -9.66 10.37
CA GLU A 58 3.10 -10.39 10.43
C GLU A 58 3.04 -11.63 9.55
N ARG A 59 1.95 -12.40 9.62
CA ARG A 59 1.75 -13.59 8.79
C ARG A 59 1.84 -13.30 7.29
N LEU A 60 1.26 -12.19 6.83
CA LEU A 60 1.35 -11.80 5.42
C LEU A 60 2.77 -11.39 5.05
N LEU A 61 3.46 -10.68 5.94
CA LEU A 61 4.86 -10.29 5.76
C LEU A 61 5.77 -11.53 5.62
N GLU A 62 5.60 -12.55 6.48
CA GLU A 62 6.30 -13.83 6.42
C GLU A 62 6.10 -14.51 5.06
N LEU A 63 4.85 -14.64 4.60
CA LEU A 63 4.53 -15.26 3.32
C LEU A 63 5.15 -14.51 2.14
N ILE A 64 5.12 -13.18 2.16
CA ILE A 64 5.77 -12.36 1.13
C ILE A 64 7.28 -12.59 1.13
N ASN A 65 7.90 -12.66 2.30
CA ASN A 65 9.33 -12.94 2.43
C ASN A 65 9.70 -14.32 1.86
N GLU A 66 8.92 -15.35 2.19
CA GLU A 66 9.12 -16.71 1.66
C GLU A 66 8.97 -16.77 0.14
N GLU A 67 7.91 -16.16 -0.42
CA GLU A 67 7.65 -16.18 -1.85
C GLU A 67 8.68 -15.33 -2.62
N ALA A 68 9.16 -14.23 -2.05
CA ALA A 68 10.24 -13.43 -2.62
C ALA A 68 11.55 -14.22 -2.64
N ALA A 69 11.88 -14.94 -1.56
CA ALA A 69 13.04 -15.82 -1.50
C ALA A 69 13.03 -16.89 -2.61
N ARG A 70 11.85 -17.50 -2.86
CA ARG A 70 11.69 -18.56 -3.89
C ARG A 70 12.05 -18.11 -5.30
N ILE A 71 11.88 -16.81 -5.60
CA ILE A 71 12.19 -16.24 -6.92
C ILE A 71 13.44 -15.37 -6.93
N GLY A 72 14.22 -15.36 -5.83
CA GLY A 72 15.44 -14.57 -5.71
C GLY A 72 15.21 -13.05 -5.74
N LYS A 73 14.06 -12.59 -5.22
CA LYS A 73 13.66 -11.18 -5.21
C LYS A 73 13.74 -10.61 -3.79
N VAL A 74 14.02 -9.30 -3.69
CA VAL A 74 13.70 -8.51 -2.50
C VAL A 74 12.46 -7.69 -2.82
N GLN A 75 11.36 -7.99 -2.13
CA GLN A 75 10.07 -7.34 -2.36
C GLN A 75 9.93 -6.07 -1.55
N ASP A 76 9.67 -4.94 -2.22
CA ASP A 76 9.31 -3.69 -1.56
C ASP A 76 7.89 -3.78 -0.99
N VAL A 77 7.71 -3.34 0.26
CA VAL A 77 6.41 -3.32 0.92
C VAL A 77 6.19 -2.05 1.75
N LEU A 78 4.93 -1.71 1.97
CA LEU A 78 4.53 -0.79 3.03
C LEU A 78 3.74 -1.56 4.09
N LEU A 79 3.91 -1.18 5.35
CA LEU A 79 3.08 -1.71 6.44
C LEU A 79 1.79 -0.89 6.50
N GLN A 80 0.66 -1.54 6.32
CA GLN A 80 -0.65 -0.89 6.44
C GLN A 80 -1.05 -0.78 7.90
N LEU A 81 -1.33 0.44 8.37
CA LEU A 81 -1.74 0.72 9.74
C LEU A 81 -3.25 0.94 9.87
N ASN A 82 -3.87 0.32 10.86
CA ASN A 82 -5.25 0.59 11.28
C ASN A 82 -5.27 1.66 12.38
N ILE A 83 -5.11 2.92 11.99
CA ILE A 83 -5.06 4.05 12.94
C ILE A 83 -6.44 4.37 13.51
N ALA A 84 -7.49 4.23 12.71
CA ALA A 84 -8.85 4.56 13.08
C ALA A 84 -9.48 3.55 14.06
N LYS A 85 -8.78 2.44 14.38
CA LYS A 85 -9.25 1.35 15.28
C LYS A 85 -10.61 0.77 14.87
N GLU A 86 -10.89 0.68 13.59
CA GLU A 86 -12.10 0.03 13.11
C GLU A 86 -11.89 -1.49 13.11
N GLU A 87 -12.74 -2.20 13.86
CA GLU A 87 -12.69 -3.67 13.99
C GLU A 87 -12.83 -4.41 12.65
N GLN A 88 -13.43 -3.77 11.64
CA GLN A 88 -13.67 -4.34 10.33
C GLN A 88 -12.61 -3.99 9.27
N LYS A 89 -11.61 -3.16 9.61
CA LYS A 89 -10.56 -2.75 8.67
C LYS A 89 -9.28 -3.56 8.86
N THR A 90 -8.65 -3.86 7.73
CA THR A 90 -7.32 -4.46 7.64
C THR A 90 -6.24 -3.46 8.06
N GLY A 91 -5.13 -3.95 8.56
CA GLY A 91 -3.97 -3.16 8.97
C GLY A 91 -3.48 -3.53 10.35
N PHE A 92 -2.20 -3.37 10.58
CA PHE A 92 -1.60 -3.56 11.90
C PHE A 92 -2.27 -2.65 12.93
N THR A 93 -2.69 -3.22 14.05
CA THR A 93 -2.99 -2.45 15.25
C THR A 93 -1.71 -1.78 15.75
N ARG A 94 -1.85 -0.80 16.65
CA ARG A 94 -0.69 -0.15 17.27
C ARG A 94 0.23 -1.15 17.96
N GLU A 95 -0.35 -2.11 18.68
CA GLU A 95 0.35 -3.13 19.43
C GLU A 95 1.12 -4.07 18.48
N GLU A 96 0.48 -4.58 17.45
CA GLU A 96 1.11 -5.42 16.42
C GLU A 96 2.20 -4.68 15.66
N TYR A 97 1.96 -3.41 15.30
CA TYR A 97 2.96 -2.57 14.65
C TYR A 97 4.22 -2.42 15.51
N LEU A 98 4.07 -2.11 16.80
CA LEU A 98 5.21 -1.98 17.70
C LEU A 98 5.94 -3.31 17.92
N ALA A 99 5.21 -4.44 17.92
CA ALA A 99 5.78 -5.78 18.07
C ALA A 99 6.58 -6.24 16.83
N ILE A 100 6.17 -5.80 15.61
CA ILE A 100 6.87 -6.21 14.39
C ILE A 100 8.16 -5.42 14.13
N LEU A 101 8.26 -4.16 14.60
CA LEU A 101 9.40 -3.29 14.30
C LEU A 101 10.77 -3.90 14.60
N PRO A 102 11.02 -4.53 15.77
CA PRO A 102 12.32 -5.13 16.06
C PRO A 102 12.64 -6.38 15.22
N LYS A 103 11.63 -7.00 14.62
CA LYS A 103 11.75 -8.21 13.80
C LYS A 103 11.99 -7.92 12.31
N LEU A 104 11.83 -6.67 11.85
CA LEU A 104 11.90 -6.34 10.42
C LEU A 104 13.19 -6.78 9.74
N ASP A 105 14.31 -6.80 10.48
CA ASP A 105 15.61 -7.23 9.94
C ASP A 105 15.74 -8.75 9.75
N GLU A 106 14.79 -9.53 10.26
CA GLU A 106 14.73 -10.98 10.07
C GLU A 106 14.22 -11.34 8.66
N TYR A 107 13.42 -10.46 8.03
CA TYR A 107 12.81 -10.66 6.72
C TYR A 107 13.77 -10.25 5.58
N LYS A 108 14.74 -11.11 5.26
CA LYS A 108 15.86 -10.82 4.33
C LYS A 108 15.43 -10.57 2.88
N ASN A 109 14.24 -11.04 2.48
CA ASN A 109 13.72 -10.91 1.12
C ASN A 109 12.56 -9.91 1.04
N VAL A 110 12.39 -9.08 2.06
CA VAL A 110 11.46 -7.96 2.10
C VAL A 110 12.22 -6.68 2.44
N ARG A 111 11.86 -5.60 1.79
CA ARG A 111 12.33 -4.26 2.12
C ARG A 111 11.12 -3.39 2.48
N VAL A 112 11.00 -3.03 3.76
CA VAL A 112 9.99 -2.09 4.21
C VAL A 112 10.41 -0.69 3.77
N ARG A 113 9.61 -0.07 2.89
CA ARG A 113 9.83 1.28 2.37
C ARG A 113 9.09 2.33 3.19
N GLY A 114 8.10 1.95 3.97
CA GLY A 114 7.32 2.90 4.74
C GLY A 114 5.98 2.37 5.20
N LEU A 115 5.02 3.28 5.29
CA LEU A 115 3.69 3.03 5.82
C LEU A 115 2.58 3.34 4.81
N MET A 116 1.46 2.64 4.95
CA MET A 116 0.22 2.92 4.24
C MET A 116 -0.90 3.15 5.25
N VAL A 117 -1.71 4.19 5.00
CA VAL A 117 -2.86 4.55 5.85
C VAL A 117 -4.09 4.77 4.97
N ILE A 118 -5.22 4.27 5.44
CA ILE A 118 -6.55 4.54 4.85
C ILE A 118 -7.41 5.20 5.93
N ALA A 119 -7.86 6.41 5.68
CA ALA A 119 -8.83 7.07 6.52
C ALA A 119 -10.24 6.54 6.27
N GLN A 120 -11.14 6.79 7.22
CA GLN A 120 -12.55 6.46 7.07
C GLN A 120 -13.20 7.38 6.02
N ALA A 121 -14.11 6.84 5.23
CA ALA A 121 -14.94 7.66 4.36
C ALA A 121 -15.85 8.53 5.24
N CYS A 122 -15.83 9.83 5.01
CA CYS A 122 -16.59 10.82 5.75
C CYS A 122 -17.20 11.86 4.81
N THR A 123 -18.19 12.60 5.29
CA THR A 123 -18.83 13.67 4.53
C THR A 123 -17.95 14.91 4.51
N ASP A 124 -17.38 15.27 5.66
CA ASP A 124 -16.38 16.34 5.76
C ASP A 124 -14.98 15.75 5.69
N VAL A 125 -14.24 16.09 4.64
CA VAL A 125 -12.89 15.59 4.42
C VAL A 125 -11.92 15.97 5.54
N GLU A 126 -12.15 17.05 6.26
CA GLU A 126 -11.33 17.46 7.40
C GLU A 126 -11.38 16.46 8.57
N GLU A 127 -12.40 15.63 8.67
CA GLU A 127 -12.47 14.54 9.65
C GLU A 127 -11.37 13.47 9.43
N THR A 128 -10.77 13.42 8.24
CA THR A 128 -9.65 12.51 7.95
C THR A 128 -8.31 13.00 8.51
N ARG A 129 -8.17 14.32 8.74
CA ARG A 129 -6.91 14.97 9.16
C ARG A 129 -6.26 14.34 10.39
N PRO A 130 -6.99 14.04 11.49
CA PRO A 130 -6.39 13.42 12.66
C PRO A 130 -5.74 12.05 12.36
N VAL A 131 -6.33 11.28 11.44
CA VAL A 131 -5.83 9.96 11.03
C VAL A 131 -4.53 10.14 10.23
N PHE A 132 -4.50 11.06 9.27
CA PHE A 132 -3.31 11.33 8.47
C PHE A 132 -2.17 11.92 9.32
N ALA A 133 -2.47 12.87 10.21
CA ALA A 133 -1.50 13.40 11.15
C ALA A 133 -0.91 12.31 12.07
N ALA A 134 -1.71 11.32 12.49
CA ALA A 134 -1.22 10.19 13.27
C ALA A 134 -0.34 9.26 12.41
N GLY A 135 -0.71 9.02 11.15
CA GLY A 135 0.09 8.29 10.16
C GLY A 135 1.46 8.93 9.95
N TYR A 136 1.49 10.24 9.76
CA TYR A 136 2.73 11.00 9.61
C TYR A 136 3.64 10.90 10.85
N ARG A 137 3.08 11.00 12.06
CA ARG A 137 3.87 10.80 13.29
C ARG A 137 4.47 9.40 13.38
N CYS A 138 3.73 8.36 12.98
CA CYS A 138 4.26 7.00 12.94
C CYS A 138 5.39 6.89 11.90
N PHE A 139 5.22 7.49 10.74
CA PHE A 139 6.22 7.52 9.67
C PHE A 139 7.51 8.23 10.12
N CYS A 140 7.42 9.41 10.74
CA CYS A 140 8.59 10.13 11.24
C CYS A 140 9.39 9.30 12.25
N ARG A 141 8.72 8.68 13.22
CA ARG A 141 9.37 7.80 14.20
C ARG A 141 10.04 6.58 13.56
N LEU A 142 9.38 5.98 12.58
CA LEU A 142 9.96 4.86 11.84
C LEU A 142 11.21 5.31 11.07
N LYS A 143 11.15 6.46 10.41
CA LYS A 143 12.24 7.05 9.65
C LYS A 143 13.43 7.46 10.54
N GLU A 144 13.18 7.96 11.74
CA GLU A 144 14.24 8.25 12.73
C GLU A 144 15.02 6.99 13.11
N ALA A 145 14.34 5.85 13.27
CA ALA A 145 14.95 4.58 13.58
C ALA A 145 15.55 3.87 12.35
N ARG A 146 15.03 4.14 11.17
CA ARG A 146 15.37 3.50 9.89
C ARG A 146 15.41 4.55 8.78
N PRO A 147 16.58 5.18 8.54
CA PRO A 147 16.71 6.27 7.56
C PRO A 147 16.36 5.91 6.11
N GLU A 148 16.39 4.61 5.77
CA GLU A 148 16.00 4.08 4.46
C GLU A 148 14.49 4.16 4.18
N ILE A 149 13.68 4.42 5.19
CA ILE A 149 12.23 4.62 5.06
C ILE A 149 11.95 5.93 4.32
N ASP A 150 11.21 5.86 3.23
CA ASP A 150 11.01 6.99 2.32
C ASP A 150 9.58 7.16 1.80
N CYS A 151 8.67 6.22 2.08
CA CYS A 151 7.32 6.22 1.52
C CYS A 151 6.23 6.31 2.60
N LEU A 152 5.36 7.31 2.48
CA LEU A 152 4.12 7.43 3.25
C LEU A 152 2.94 7.52 2.28
N SER A 153 2.27 6.38 2.07
CA SER A 153 1.12 6.26 1.20
C SER A 153 -0.17 6.50 1.97
N MET A 154 -0.80 7.64 1.75
CA MET A 154 -2.10 7.98 2.31
C MET A 154 -2.82 9.01 1.44
N GLY A 155 -4.15 9.00 1.49
CA GLY A 155 -5.01 9.83 0.65
C GLY A 155 -5.46 9.14 -0.65
N MET A 156 -6.74 9.29 -0.91
CA MET A 156 -7.44 8.79 -2.10
C MET A 156 -8.15 9.93 -2.82
N SER A 157 -8.93 9.63 -3.86
CA SER A 157 -9.60 10.64 -4.72
C SER A 157 -10.35 11.74 -3.95
N ASN A 158 -10.88 11.45 -2.77
CA ASN A 158 -11.69 12.41 -2.02
C ASN A 158 -10.89 13.20 -0.97
N ASP A 159 -9.78 12.66 -0.47
CA ASP A 159 -9.08 13.17 0.72
C ASP A 159 -7.57 13.38 0.52
N TYR A 160 -7.05 13.21 -0.73
CA TYR A 160 -5.62 13.32 -1.01
C TYR A 160 -5.04 14.70 -0.69
N THR A 161 -5.83 15.77 -0.80
CA THR A 161 -5.37 17.13 -0.47
C THR A 161 -5.01 17.25 1.00
N VAL A 162 -5.89 16.80 1.89
CA VAL A 162 -5.64 16.77 3.34
C VAL A 162 -4.47 15.83 3.67
N ALA A 163 -4.38 14.68 2.99
CA ALA A 163 -3.27 13.76 3.19
C ALA A 163 -1.92 14.39 2.82
N ILE A 164 -1.84 15.17 1.72
CA ILE A 164 -0.62 15.89 1.31
C ILE A 164 -0.25 16.96 2.35
N GLU A 165 -1.22 17.73 2.81
CA GLU A 165 -1.01 18.73 3.86
C GLU A 165 -0.46 18.09 5.15
N GLU A 166 -0.87 16.86 5.47
CA GLU A 166 -0.38 16.10 6.60
C GLU A 166 0.88 15.27 6.31
N GLY A 167 1.53 15.49 5.15
CA GLY A 167 2.86 14.96 4.83
C GLY A 167 2.89 13.67 4.03
N ALA A 168 1.79 13.25 3.39
CA ALA A 168 1.83 12.17 2.41
C ALA A 168 2.79 12.50 1.26
N ASN A 169 3.60 11.53 0.84
CA ASN A 169 4.42 11.65 -0.35
C ASN A 169 4.03 10.65 -1.45
N MET A 170 3.01 9.85 -1.21
CA MET A 170 2.33 9.00 -2.18
C MET A 170 0.82 9.08 -1.95
N VAL A 171 0.06 9.31 -3.03
CA VAL A 171 -1.42 9.33 -3.01
C VAL A 171 -1.96 8.32 -4.01
N ARG A 172 -3.18 7.82 -3.78
CA ARG A 172 -3.83 6.78 -4.58
C ARG A 172 -5.09 7.34 -5.26
N VAL A 173 -4.92 8.01 -6.39
CA VAL A 173 -6.02 8.67 -7.09
C VAL A 173 -6.58 7.74 -8.18
N GLY A 174 -7.80 7.28 -8.00
CA GLY A 174 -8.50 6.38 -8.93
C GLY A 174 -9.74 7.03 -9.52
N THR A 175 -10.81 7.11 -8.75
CA THR A 175 -12.13 7.57 -9.23
C THR A 175 -12.12 8.96 -9.83
N ALA A 176 -11.28 9.87 -9.32
CA ALA A 176 -11.15 11.21 -9.88
C ALA A 176 -10.49 11.23 -11.26
N LEU A 177 -9.66 10.23 -11.60
CA LEU A 177 -9.00 10.13 -12.93
C LEU A 177 -9.74 9.23 -13.89
N PHE A 178 -10.29 8.10 -13.41
CA PHE A 178 -10.85 7.06 -14.27
C PHE A 178 -12.38 6.97 -14.20
N GLY A 179 -13.03 7.82 -13.41
CA GLY A 179 -14.47 7.75 -13.16
C GLY A 179 -14.85 6.62 -12.18
N GLN A 180 -16.14 6.45 -11.97
CA GLN A 180 -16.65 5.37 -11.13
C GLN A 180 -16.41 4.01 -11.79
N ARG A 181 -16.08 3.01 -10.95
CA ARG A 181 -15.83 1.65 -11.43
C ARG A 181 -17.12 1.01 -11.92
N ASP A 182 -17.11 0.50 -13.14
CA ASP A 182 -18.18 -0.34 -13.66
C ASP A 182 -18.00 -1.77 -13.18
N TYR A 183 -18.81 -2.17 -12.20
CA TYR A 183 -18.80 -3.55 -11.64
C TYR A 183 -19.51 -4.56 -12.53
N SER A 184 -20.14 -4.16 -13.62
CA SER A 184 -20.77 -5.07 -14.60
C SER A 184 -19.72 -5.77 -15.48
N LEU A 185 -18.55 -5.18 -15.63
CA LEU A 185 -17.42 -5.78 -16.34
C LEU A 185 -16.76 -6.86 -15.49
N LYS A 186 -17.01 -8.11 -15.82
CA LYS A 186 -16.31 -9.28 -15.22
C LYS A 186 -15.01 -9.47 -15.99
N PHE A 187 -13.89 -9.33 -15.29
CA PHE A 187 -12.57 -9.71 -15.79
C PHE A 187 -12.23 -11.14 -15.38
#